data_d3cb7c09a3f145f1122850b1906f9208
#
_entry.id   d3cb7c09a3f145f1122850b1906f9208
#
_cell.length_a   1.000
_cell.length_b   1.000
_cell.length_c   1.000
_cell.angle_alpha   90.00
_cell.angle_beta   90.00
_cell.angle_gamma   90.00
#
_symmetry.space_group_name_H-M   'P 1'
#
loop_
_entity.id
_entity.type
_entity.pdbx_description
1 polymer ?
#
loop_
_entity_poly.entity_id
_entity_poly.type
_entity_poly.pdbx_seq_one_letter_code
_entity_poly.pdbx_strand_id
1 'polypeptide(L)' 'MYIPENINYDEIKGISNIARAGLDEVRPLSIGEATRISGVTSNDITLIIAYMNIKL' A
#
# COMPACT_ATOMS: atom_id res chain seq x y z
N MET A 1 11.91 -0.96 -3.12
CA MET A 1 11.07 -2.17 -2.99
C MET A 1 9.86 -2.05 -3.89
N TYR A 2 9.71 -2.99 -4.79
CA TYR A 2 8.62 -2.96 -5.76
C TYR A 2 7.35 -3.58 -5.19
N ILE A 3 6.21 -3.05 -5.63
CA ILE A 3 4.90 -3.55 -5.25
C ILE A 3 4.34 -4.37 -6.41
N PRO A 4 3.87 -5.60 -6.17
CA PRO A 4 3.28 -6.41 -7.24
C PRO A 4 2.05 -5.73 -7.85
N GLU A 5 1.87 -5.88 -9.16
CA GLU A 5 0.73 -5.28 -9.86
C GLU A 5 -0.60 -5.79 -9.36
N ASN A 6 -0.64 -7.04 -8.93
CA ASN A 6 -1.89 -7.69 -8.53
C ASN A 6 -2.15 -7.63 -7.03
N ILE A 7 -1.46 -6.77 -6.31
CA ILE A 7 -1.66 -6.63 -4.87
C ILE A 7 -3.11 -6.21 -4.60
N ASN A 8 -3.71 -6.83 -3.59
CA ASN A 8 -5.06 -6.50 -3.18
C ASN A 8 -5.03 -5.71 -1.87
N TYR A 9 -5.19 -4.40 -1.97
CA TYR A 9 -5.14 -3.53 -0.80
C TYR A 9 -6.30 -3.77 0.16
N ASP A 10 -7.40 -4.34 -0.32
CA ASP A 10 -8.54 -4.66 0.53
C ASP A 10 -8.21 -5.74 1.57
N GLU A 11 -7.20 -6.56 1.29
CA GLU A 11 -6.78 -7.60 2.21
C GLU A 11 -5.84 -7.11 3.31
N ILE A 12 -5.35 -5.89 3.19
CA ILE A 12 -4.42 -5.35 4.17
C ILE A 12 -5.21 -4.71 5.30
N LYS A 13 -5.26 -5.39 6.44
CA LYS A 13 -6.00 -4.90 7.59
C LYS A 13 -5.27 -3.74 8.24
N GLY A 14 -6.02 -2.75 8.67
CA GLY A 14 -5.47 -1.63 9.42
C GLY A 14 -5.12 -0.41 8.61
N ILE A 15 -5.07 -0.50 7.26
CA ILE A 15 -4.82 0.70 6.48
C ILE A 15 -6.10 1.53 6.43
N SER A 16 -5.92 2.86 6.35
CA SER A 16 -7.07 3.76 6.33
C SER A 16 -7.82 3.67 4.99
N ASN A 17 -9.09 4.03 5.01
CA ASN A 17 -9.89 4.04 3.79
C ASN A 17 -9.34 5.03 2.76
N ILE A 18 -8.84 6.16 3.23
CA ILE A 18 -8.26 7.18 2.35
C ILE A 18 -6.99 6.63 1.67
N ALA A 19 -6.13 5.97 2.45
CA ALA A 19 -4.92 5.38 1.90
C ALA A 19 -5.25 4.30 0.89
N ARG A 20 -6.19 3.43 1.22
CA ARG A 20 -6.58 2.35 0.32
C ARG A 20 -7.13 2.89 -0.99
N ALA A 21 -8.00 3.89 -0.92
CA ALA A 21 -8.55 4.50 -2.12
C ALA A 21 -7.46 5.10 -2.99
N GLY A 22 -6.51 5.81 -2.39
CA GLY A 22 -5.40 6.40 -3.14
C GLY A 22 -4.50 5.35 -3.77
N LEU A 23 -4.22 4.28 -3.03
CA LEU A 23 -3.39 3.19 -3.53
C LEU A 23 -4.07 2.46 -4.69
N ASP A 24 -5.37 2.22 -4.59
CA ASP A 24 -6.12 1.57 -5.68
C ASP A 24 -6.15 2.43 -6.93
N GLU A 25 -6.29 3.75 -6.76
CA GLU A 25 -6.38 4.65 -7.89
C GLU A 25 -5.03 4.81 -8.60
N VAL A 26 -3.97 5.03 -7.83
CA VAL A 26 -2.65 5.31 -8.38
C VAL A 26 -1.91 4.04 -8.79
N ARG A 27 -2.09 2.96 -8.04
CA ARG A 27 -1.40 1.68 -8.26
C ARG A 27 0.12 1.90 -8.36
N PRO A 28 0.75 2.37 -7.29
CA PRO A 28 2.18 2.67 -7.31
C PRO A 28 3.02 1.43 -7.59
N LEU A 29 4.14 1.62 -8.26
CA LEU A 29 5.03 0.51 -8.64
C LEU A 29 6.01 0.16 -7.52
N SER A 30 6.21 1.06 -6.58
CA SER A 30 7.19 0.85 -5.50
C SER A 30 6.69 1.49 -4.21
N ILE A 31 7.32 1.09 -3.12
CA ILE A 31 7.03 1.69 -1.81
C ILE A 31 7.36 3.18 -1.82
N GLY A 32 8.46 3.56 -2.49
CA GLY A 32 8.83 4.97 -2.60
C GLY A 32 7.73 5.80 -3.25
N GLU A 33 7.12 5.27 -4.31
CA GLU A 33 6.01 5.98 -4.96
C GLU A 33 4.77 6.00 -4.08
N ALA A 34 4.53 4.92 -3.34
CA ALA A 34 3.38 4.85 -2.44
C ALA A 34 3.46 5.92 -1.35
N THR A 35 4.67 6.23 -0.86
CA THR A 35 4.82 7.24 0.19
C THR A 35 4.43 8.64 -0.26
N ARG A 36 4.37 8.86 -1.56
CA ARG A 36 4.05 10.19 -2.13
C ARG A 36 2.57 10.40 -2.35
N ILE A 37 1.78 9.35 -2.15
CA ILE A 37 0.33 9.46 -2.34
C ILE A 37 -0.27 10.18 -1.14
N SER A 38 -1.08 11.20 -1.42
CA SER A 38 -1.76 11.95 -0.38
C SER A 38 -2.68 11.01 0.40
N GLY A 39 -2.62 11.06 1.73
CA GLY A 39 -3.44 10.21 2.57
C GLY A 39 -2.78 8.92 3.01
N VAL A 40 -1.64 8.55 2.39
CA VAL A 40 -0.89 7.36 2.80
C VAL A 40 0.12 7.78 3.87
N THR A 41 0.01 7.18 5.04
CA THR A 41 0.87 7.49 6.19
C THR A 41 1.99 6.46 6.34
N SER A 42 2.96 6.76 7.21
CA SER A 42 4.03 5.81 7.53
C SER A 42 3.47 4.50 8.06
N ASN A 43 2.39 4.57 8.85
CA ASN A 43 1.76 3.37 9.38
C ASN A 43 1.18 2.51 8.25
N ASP A 44 0.56 3.15 7.26
CA ASP A 44 0.02 2.43 6.12
C ASP A 44 1.13 1.73 5.34
N ILE A 45 2.26 2.41 5.15
CA ILE A 45 3.41 1.82 4.45
C ILE A 45 3.96 0.62 5.21
N THR A 46 4.06 0.73 6.53
CA THR A 46 4.52 -0.39 7.36
C THR A 46 3.61 -1.61 7.18
N LEU A 47 2.30 -1.39 7.13
CA LEU A 47 1.34 -2.47 6.96
C LEU A 47 1.45 -3.10 5.57
N ILE A 48 1.69 -2.29 4.55
CA ILE A 48 1.88 -2.81 3.18
C ILE A 48 3.12 -3.70 3.13
N ILE A 49 4.21 -3.24 3.71
CA ILE A 49 5.47 -4.02 3.72
C ILE A 49 5.27 -5.34 4.46
N ALA A 50 4.60 -5.29 5.61
CA ALA A 50 4.32 -6.51 6.37
C ALA A 50 3.46 -7.48 5.57
N TYR A 51 2.45 -6.97 4.88
CA TYR A 51 1.58 -7.79 4.04
C TYR A 51 2.39 -8.49 2.95
N MET A 52 3.26 -7.74 2.26
CA MET A 52 4.08 -8.32 1.20
C MET A 52 5.02 -9.39 1.71
N ASN A 53 5.56 -9.21 2.92
CA ASN A 53 6.46 -10.20 3.50
C ASN A 53 5.75 -11.50 3.88
N ILE A 54 4.46 -11.42 4.23
CA ILE A 54 3.70 -12.57 4.67
C ILE A 54 3.01 -13.28 3.49
N LYS A 55 2.43 -12.52 2.59
CA LYS A 55 1.57 -13.06 1.53
C LYS A 55 2.27 -13.25 0.20
N LEU A 56 3.32 -12.52 0.00
CA LEU A 56 4.03 -12.53 -1.26
C LEU A 56 5.48 -12.94 -1.05
#